data_fbbd0713c4aabe7a297133af0e35004d
#
_entry.id   fbbd0713c4aabe7a297133af0e35004d
#
_cell.length_a   1.000
_cell.length_b   1.000
_cell.length_c   1.000
_cell.angle_alpha   90.00
_cell.angle_beta   90.00
_cell.angle_gamma   90.00
#
_symmetry.space_group_name_H-M   'P 1'
#
loop_
_entity.id
_entity.type
_entity.pdbx_description
1 polymer ?
#
loop_
_entity_poly.entity_id
_entity_poly.type
_entity_poly.pdbx_seq_one_letter_code
_entity_poly.pdbx_strand_id
1 'polypeptide(L)'
;MSAPKPMLFTPLKIRDVTMRNRIVISPMAMYCAENGYLNDFHSHHYAKFAMGGAGVVFVEQASVIREGRITNGCLGIWSDAHAQAMRSMVAFIKSQGSTPAIQIAHGGRKSSTQRAWEGNGPLTQKNFDNGDEAWTPVGPSSTPLAEGWLKPRALEVEEIHALTVAFRDAAKRAVEVGFEIIEIHMAHGYLLQSFLSPLANKRDDEYGGSLENRMRFPLAVARAVRDAIPQGTPLFVRISAVDWIEGGWEIEDSVELSRHFKEIGVDVIDCSSGGNLVTGATNSNLKREPGYQAEFARRIKAEVGIRTEAVGLIRTPELAEALLQKNSADLIAIGRQALFNPFWPHQAAEQLGANEAFENWPRPYAWWLSKWKTGLLAKGESLNNWRA
;
A
#
# COMPACT_ATOMS: atom_id res chain seq x y z
N MET A 1 13.82 -36.63 -5.37
CA MET A 1 12.70 -35.81 -4.84
C MET A 1 12.99 -34.39 -5.26
N SER A 2 12.07 -33.71 -5.95
CA SER A 2 12.22 -32.29 -6.27
C SER A 2 12.31 -31.51 -4.94
N ALA A 3 13.16 -30.47 -4.91
CA ALA A 3 13.22 -29.57 -3.76
C ALA A 3 11.82 -28.99 -3.46
N PRO A 4 11.46 -28.76 -2.20
CA PRO A 4 10.17 -28.17 -1.87
C PRO A 4 10.06 -26.79 -2.52
N LYS A 5 8.86 -26.48 -3.06
CA LYS A 5 8.60 -25.20 -3.68
C LYS A 5 8.82 -24.07 -2.69
N PRO A 6 9.59 -23.00 -3.03
CA PRO A 6 9.81 -21.87 -2.14
C PRO A 6 8.49 -21.27 -1.67
N MET A 7 8.42 -20.90 -0.39
CA MET A 7 7.19 -20.40 0.24
C MET A 7 6.66 -19.11 -0.44
N LEU A 8 7.58 -18.29 -0.94
CA LEU A 8 7.27 -17.07 -1.69
C LEU A 8 6.35 -17.34 -2.90
N PHE A 9 6.44 -18.53 -3.51
CA PHE A 9 5.66 -18.95 -4.68
C PHE A 9 4.54 -19.94 -4.35
N THR A 10 4.25 -20.15 -3.07
CA THR A 10 3.05 -20.90 -2.68
C THR A 10 1.83 -19.99 -2.68
N PRO A 11 0.66 -20.48 -3.13
CA PRO A 11 -0.56 -19.69 -3.04
C PRO A 11 -0.95 -19.41 -1.59
N LEU A 12 -1.61 -18.28 -1.38
CA LEU A 12 -2.18 -17.91 -0.09
C LEU A 12 -3.67 -17.59 -0.25
N LYS A 13 -4.52 -18.32 0.45
CA LYS A 13 -5.95 -18.03 0.50
C LYS A 13 -6.27 -17.17 1.72
N ILE A 14 -6.94 -16.03 1.48
CA ILE A 14 -7.53 -15.19 2.52
C ILE A 14 -8.99 -14.99 2.16
N ARG A 15 -9.91 -15.42 3.01
CA ARG A 15 -11.34 -15.47 2.73
C ARG A 15 -11.62 -16.23 1.41
N ASP A 16 -12.28 -15.59 0.44
CA ASP A 16 -12.59 -16.21 -0.86
C ASP A 16 -11.53 -15.93 -1.94
N VAL A 17 -10.54 -15.11 -1.64
CA VAL A 17 -9.48 -14.71 -2.58
C VAL A 17 -8.26 -15.60 -2.41
N THR A 18 -7.79 -16.18 -3.52
CA THR A 18 -6.56 -16.97 -3.57
C THR A 18 -5.51 -16.25 -4.41
N MET A 19 -4.49 -15.73 -3.77
CA MET A 19 -3.33 -15.13 -4.40
C MET A 19 -2.40 -16.24 -4.90
N ARG A 20 -1.92 -16.14 -6.16
CA ARG A 20 -1.06 -17.17 -6.80
C ARG A 20 0.31 -17.33 -6.16
N ASN A 21 0.81 -16.30 -5.50
CA ASN A 21 2.06 -16.27 -4.74
C ASN A 21 1.98 -15.18 -3.65
N ARG A 22 3.02 -15.04 -2.84
CA ARG A 22 3.06 -14.15 -1.67
C ARG A 22 3.71 -12.79 -1.97
N ILE A 23 3.88 -12.43 -3.24
CA ILE A 23 4.51 -11.18 -3.65
C ILE A 23 3.43 -10.13 -3.91
N VAL A 24 3.55 -9.02 -3.22
CA VAL A 24 2.66 -7.85 -3.33
C VAL A 24 3.41 -6.69 -3.96
N ILE A 25 2.82 -6.07 -4.97
CA ILE A 25 3.25 -4.74 -5.41
C ILE A 25 2.61 -3.72 -4.47
N SER A 26 3.45 -3.07 -3.63
CA SER A 26 2.99 -2.02 -2.71
C SER A 26 2.25 -0.90 -3.43
N PRO A 27 1.23 -0.30 -2.82
CA PRO A 27 0.63 0.93 -3.34
C PRO A 27 1.66 2.06 -3.35
N MET A 28 1.87 2.67 -4.52
CA MET A 28 2.85 3.75 -4.74
C MET A 28 2.18 4.87 -5.50
N ALA A 29 2.00 6.04 -4.88
CA ALA A 29 1.39 7.20 -5.52
C ALA A 29 2.26 7.73 -6.66
N MET A 30 1.71 7.74 -7.86
CA MET A 30 2.38 8.20 -9.08
C MET A 30 2.10 9.68 -9.39
N TYR A 31 1.08 10.26 -8.75
CA TYR A 31 0.70 11.67 -8.90
C TYR A 31 0.49 12.12 -10.36
N CYS A 32 -0.01 11.21 -11.20
CA CYS A 32 -0.23 11.42 -12.64
C CYS A 32 -1.70 11.50 -13.02
N ALA A 33 -2.61 11.45 -12.04
CA ALA A 33 -4.05 11.53 -12.28
C ALA A 33 -4.48 12.96 -12.66
N GLU A 34 -5.55 13.04 -13.42
CA GLU A 34 -6.20 14.29 -13.81
C GLU A 34 -7.59 14.35 -13.19
N ASN A 35 -7.83 15.33 -12.30
CA ASN A 35 -9.09 15.45 -11.56
C ASN A 35 -9.51 14.14 -10.84
N GLY A 36 -8.55 13.35 -10.38
CA GLY A 36 -8.78 12.06 -9.73
C GLY A 36 -9.00 10.89 -10.67
N TYR A 37 -9.08 11.09 -11.98
CA TYR A 37 -9.24 10.02 -12.96
C TYR A 37 -7.90 9.39 -13.30
N LEU A 38 -7.89 8.06 -13.44
CA LEU A 38 -6.78 7.35 -14.05
C LEU A 38 -6.69 7.70 -15.55
N ASN A 39 -5.49 7.58 -16.09
CA ASN A 39 -5.21 7.76 -17.52
C ASN A 39 -4.37 6.58 -18.05
N ASP A 40 -3.91 6.68 -19.30
CA ASP A 40 -3.14 5.61 -19.96
C ASP A 40 -1.86 5.25 -19.20
N PHE A 41 -1.20 6.23 -18.55
CA PHE A 41 -0.03 5.96 -17.71
C PHE A 41 -0.35 4.91 -16.64
N HIS A 42 -1.45 5.07 -15.92
CA HIS A 42 -1.84 4.14 -14.84
C HIS A 42 -2.16 2.76 -15.40
N SER A 43 -2.87 2.68 -16.53
CA SER A 43 -3.21 1.42 -17.18
C SER A 43 -1.96 0.61 -17.54
N HIS A 44 -0.97 1.24 -18.15
CA HIS A 44 0.30 0.59 -18.50
C HIS A 44 1.16 0.32 -17.25
N HIS A 45 1.13 1.22 -16.26
CA HIS A 45 1.88 1.08 -15.02
C HIS A 45 1.47 -0.18 -14.24
N TYR A 46 0.18 -0.42 -14.05
CA TYR A 46 -0.29 -1.60 -13.32
C TYR A 46 -0.24 -2.87 -14.17
N ALA A 47 -0.47 -2.76 -15.49
CA ALA A 47 -0.38 -3.88 -16.41
C ALA A 47 0.99 -4.56 -16.38
N LYS A 48 2.09 -3.79 -16.35
CA LYS A 48 3.46 -4.35 -16.32
C LYS A 48 3.72 -5.20 -15.07
N PHE A 49 3.16 -4.85 -13.92
CA PHE A 49 3.33 -5.62 -12.68
C PHE A 49 2.52 -6.92 -12.70
N ALA A 50 1.30 -6.87 -13.23
CA ALA A 50 0.47 -8.06 -13.39
C ALA A 50 1.12 -9.06 -14.36
N MET A 51 1.61 -8.59 -15.51
CA MET A 51 2.40 -9.37 -16.46
C MET A 51 3.73 -9.83 -15.86
N GLY A 52 4.29 -9.06 -14.94
CA GLY A 52 5.53 -9.34 -14.22
C GLY A 52 5.45 -10.46 -13.17
N GLY A 53 4.27 -10.99 -12.91
CA GLY A 53 4.11 -12.22 -12.11
C GLY A 53 3.76 -11.99 -10.63
N ALA A 54 3.44 -10.76 -10.20
CA ALA A 54 3.04 -10.49 -8.83
C ALA A 54 1.76 -11.25 -8.42
N GLY A 55 1.66 -11.67 -7.17
CA GLY A 55 0.44 -12.26 -6.60
C GLY A 55 -0.66 -11.24 -6.42
N VAL A 56 -0.30 -10.07 -5.91
CA VAL A 56 -1.19 -8.93 -5.69
C VAL A 56 -0.63 -7.68 -6.35
N VAL A 57 -1.46 -6.90 -7.01
CA VAL A 57 -1.11 -5.59 -7.56
C VAL A 57 -2.02 -4.56 -6.91
N PHE A 58 -1.45 -3.76 -6.00
CA PHE A 58 -2.16 -2.61 -5.44
C PHE A 58 -2.13 -1.43 -6.39
N VAL A 59 -3.31 -0.90 -6.66
CA VAL A 59 -3.47 0.46 -7.18
C VAL A 59 -3.11 1.44 -6.06
N GLU A 60 -2.44 2.51 -6.43
CA GLU A 60 -2.00 3.56 -5.51
C GLU A 60 -3.14 4.12 -4.66
N GLN A 61 -2.79 4.86 -3.62
CA GLN A 61 -3.77 5.52 -2.80
C GLN A 61 -4.79 6.30 -3.64
N ALA A 62 -6.06 5.96 -3.52
CA ALA A 62 -7.17 6.64 -4.14
C ALA A 62 -7.96 7.40 -3.06
N SER A 63 -8.10 8.72 -3.24
CA SER A 63 -8.74 9.58 -2.25
C SER A 63 -10.24 9.32 -2.17
N VAL A 64 -10.77 9.23 -0.95
CA VAL A 64 -12.19 8.98 -0.69
C VAL A 64 -13.09 10.21 -0.84
N ILE A 65 -12.49 11.41 -0.81
CA ILE A 65 -13.11 12.71 -1.17
C ILE A 65 -12.11 13.55 -1.98
N ARG A 66 -12.58 14.57 -2.69
CA ARG A 66 -11.72 15.42 -3.54
C ARG A 66 -10.61 16.12 -2.74
N GLU A 67 -10.93 16.68 -1.60
CA GLU A 67 -10.03 17.41 -0.69
C GLU A 67 -9.09 16.45 0.08
N GLY A 68 -9.35 15.15 0.04
CA GLY A 68 -8.50 14.12 0.60
C GLY A 68 -7.26 13.79 -0.22
N ARG A 69 -7.11 14.34 -1.42
CA ARG A 69 -5.91 14.16 -2.25
C ARG A 69 -4.67 14.74 -1.55
N ILE A 70 -3.53 14.09 -1.73
CA ILE A 70 -2.24 14.65 -1.26
C ILE A 70 -1.84 15.80 -2.19
N THR A 71 -1.89 15.54 -3.50
CA THR A 71 -1.56 16.50 -4.55
C THR A 71 -2.69 16.55 -5.60
N ASN A 72 -2.67 17.54 -6.48
CA ASN A 72 -3.61 17.60 -7.60
C ASN A 72 -3.54 16.38 -8.54
N GLY A 73 -2.42 15.66 -8.53
CA GLY A 73 -2.19 14.46 -9.35
C GLY A 73 -2.61 13.13 -8.70
N CYS A 74 -3.27 13.12 -7.54
CA CYS A 74 -3.71 11.88 -6.90
C CYS A 74 -4.94 11.28 -7.56
N LEU A 75 -5.00 9.94 -7.59
CA LEU A 75 -6.22 9.21 -7.93
C LEU A 75 -7.32 9.46 -6.91
N GLY A 76 -8.56 9.34 -7.36
CA GLY A 76 -9.76 9.42 -6.55
C GLY A 76 -10.71 8.24 -6.78
N ILE A 77 -11.53 7.97 -5.77
CA ILE A 77 -12.63 7.00 -5.84
C ILE A 77 -13.90 7.55 -5.18
N TRP A 78 -14.00 8.88 -5.11
CA TRP A 78 -15.10 9.57 -4.44
C TRP A 78 -16.42 9.62 -5.23
N SER A 79 -16.42 9.18 -6.50
CA SER A 79 -17.65 9.01 -7.29
C SER A 79 -17.65 7.73 -8.09
N ASP A 80 -18.83 7.30 -8.52
CA ASP A 80 -19.01 6.12 -9.35
C ASP A 80 -18.27 6.24 -10.69
N ALA A 81 -18.21 7.45 -11.26
CA ALA A 81 -17.47 7.71 -12.49
C ALA A 81 -15.95 7.43 -12.34
N HIS A 82 -15.33 7.82 -11.21
CA HIS A 82 -13.93 7.51 -10.93
C HIS A 82 -13.71 6.00 -10.84
N ALA A 83 -14.59 5.29 -10.13
CA ALA A 83 -14.50 3.85 -9.99
C ALA A 83 -14.70 3.12 -11.33
N GLN A 84 -15.71 3.52 -12.13
CA GLN A 84 -15.97 2.92 -13.44
C GLN A 84 -14.78 3.08 -14.41
N ALA A 85 -14.08 4.20 -14.36
CA ALA A 85 -12.86 4.40 -15.15
C ALA A 85 -11.77 3.36 -14.87
N MET A 86 -11.73 2.76 -13.66
CA MET A 86 -10.74 1.73 -13.28
C MET A 86 -11.09 0.32 -13.79
N ARG A 87 -12.33 0.05 -14.22
CA ARG A 87 -12.84 -1.29 -14.51
C ARG A 87 -11.99 -2.08 -15.52
N SER A 88 -11.58 -1.47 -16.61
CA SER A 88 -10.80 -2.15 -17.66
C SER A 88 -9.40 -2.55 -17.17
N MET A 89 -8.75 -1.67 -16.42
CA MET A 89 -7.45 -1.92 -15.79
C MET A 89 -7.55 -3.06 -14.76
N VAL A 90 -8.57 -3.04 -13.90
CA VAL A 90 -8.83 -4.10 -12.91
C VAL A 90 -9.05 -5.45 -13.60
N ALA A 91 -9.88 -5.49 -14.65
CA ALA A 91 -10.10 -6.69 -15.44
C ALA A 91 -8.81 -7.21 -16.10
N PHE A 92 -7.95 -6.32 -16.59
CA PHE A 92 -6.67 -6.71 -17.16
C PHE A 92 -5.74 -7.33 -16.11
N ILE A 93 -5.59 -6.71 -14.93
CA ILE A 93 -4.78 -7.26 -13.82
C ILE A 93 -5.23 -8.68 -13.51
N LYS A 94 -6.53 -8.90 -13.36
CA LYS A 94 -7.13 -10.21 -13.08
C LYS A 94 -6.87 -11.22 -14.21
N SER A 95 -6.97 -10.79 -15.46
CA SER A 95 -6.72 -11.65 -16.63
C SER A 95 -5.30 -12.18 -16.70
N GLN A 96 -4.34 -11.47 -16.07
CA GLN A 96 -2.94 -11.91 -15.97
C GLN A 96 -2.69 -12.81 -14.73
N GLY A 97 -3.73 -13.19 -13.99
CA GLY A 97 -3.64 -14.04 -12.80
C GLY A 97 -3.11 -13.34 -11.55
N SER A 98 -3.04 -12.02 -11.53
CA SER A 98 -2.76 -11.22 -10.32
C SER A 98 -4.07 -10.80 -9.67
N THR A 99 -4.08 -10.73 -8.34
CA THR A 99 -5.21 -10.21 -7.57
C THR A 99 -5.20 -8.68 -7.61
N PRO A 100 -6.22 -8.02 -8.16
CA PRO A 100 -6.32 -6.57 -8.15
C PRO A 100 -6.71 -6.07 -6.76
N ALA A 101 -5.92 -5.13 -6.23
CA ALA A 101 -6.12 -4.51 -4.93
C ALA A 101 -6.09 -2.97 -5.05
N ILE A 102 -6.72 -2.27 -4.13
CA ILE A 102 -6.71 -0.80 -4.08
C ILE A 102 -6.51 -0.31 -2.65
N GLN A 103 -5.71 0.75 -2.51
CA GLN A 103 -5.56 1.46 -1.25
C GLN A 103 -6.47 2.70 -1.24
N ILE A 104 -7.41 2.79 -0.29
CA ILE A 104 -8.26 3.96 -0.09
C ILE A 104 -7.69 4.86 1.01
N ALA A 105 -7.71 6.17 0.78
CA ALA A 105 -6.95 7.11 1.61
C ALA A 105 -7.56 8.50 1.72
N HIS A 106 -7.00 9.27 2.68
CA HIS A 106 -7.19 10.71 2.81
C HIS A 106 -5.87 11.34 3.30
N GLY A 107 -5.34 12.31 2.57
CA GLY A 107 -4.04 12.93 2.84
C GLY A 107 -3.93 13.68 4.18
N GLY A 108 -5.06 14.11 4.74
CA GLY A 108 -5.09 14.81 6.01
C GLY A 108 -4.29 16.11 5.99
N ARG A 109 -3.49 16.36 7.02
CA ARG A 109 -2.63 17.55 7.13
C ARG A 109 -1.50 17.62 6.09
N LYS A 110 -1.32 16.56 5.30
CA LYS A 110 -0.35 16.49 4.19
C LYS A 110 -1.03 16.67 2.82
N SER A 111 -2.28 17.08 2.79
CA SER A 111 -3.03 17.44 1.59
C SER A 111 -2.61 18.80 1.03
N SER A 112 -2.99 19.06 -0.22
CA SER A 112 -2.75 20.35 -0.90
C SER A 112 -1.26 20.68 -1.03
N THR A 113 -0.48 19.71 -1.50
CA THR A 113 0.98 19.81 -1.63
C THR A 113 1.43 19.60 -3.07
N GLN A 114 2.69 19.96 -3.33
CA GLN A 114 3.37 19.68 -4.59
C GLN A 114 3.48 18.17 -4.85
N ARG A 115 3.54 17.78 -6.11
CA ARG A 115 3.98 16.45 -6.50
C ARG A 115 5.42 16.22 -6.04
N ALA A 116 5.78 14.95 -5.78
CA ALA A 116 7.08 14.60 -5.18
C ALA A 116 8.28 15.15 -5.96
N TRP A 117 8.21 15.16 -7.30
CA TRP A 117 9.29 15.67 -8.16
C TRP A 117 9.28 17.19 -8.36
N GLU A 118 8.29 17.90 -7.83
CA GLU A 118 8.17 19.35 -7.87
C GLU A 118 8.70 20.03 -6.59
N GLY A 119 9.08 19.22 -5.59
CA GLY A 119 9.60 19.68 -4.31
C GLY A 119 9.02 19.00 -3.10
N ASN A 120 7.86 18.32 -3.23
CA ASN A 120 7.19 17.59 -2.14
C ASN A 120 6.88 18.47 -0.92
N GLY A 121 6.63 19.75 -1.15
CA GLY A 121 6.36 20.77 -0.13
C GLY A 121 5.03 21.50 -0.39
N PRO A 122 4.84 22.65 0.27
CA PRO A 122 3.71 23.53 -0.01
C PRO A 122 3.67 23.96 -1.48
N LEU A 123 2.47 24.18 -2.02
CA LEU A 123 2.29 24.72 -3.37
C LEU A 123 2.93 26.11 -3.50
N THR A 124 3.53 26.37 -4.65
CA THR A 124 4.17 27.63 -5.01
C THR A 124 3.43 28.31 -6.16
N GLN A 125 3.77 29.56 -6.48
CA GLN A 125 3.20 30.27 -7.62
C GLN A 125 3.36 29.47 -8.91
N LYS A 126 4.50 28.81 -9.13
CA LYS A 126 4.71 27.95 -10.30
C LYS A 126 3.68 26.82 -10.43
N ASN A 127 3.22 26.25 -9.31
CA ASN A 127 2.18 25.23 -9.33
C ASN A 127 0.82 25.82 -9.75
N PHE A 128 0.49 27.01 -9.23
CA PHE A 128 -0.74 27.72 -9.62
C PHE A 128 -0.73 28.14 -11.10
N ASP A 129 0.41 28.61 -11.60
CA ASP A 129 0.58 28.95 -13.01
C ASP A 129 0.42 27.73 -13.93
N ASN A 130 0.71 26.53 -13.42
CA ASN A 130 0.50 25.25 -14.10
C ASN A 130 -0.92 24.67 -13.91
N GLY A 131 -1.82 25.39 -13.23
CA GLY A 131 -3.22 24.99 -13.04
C GLY A 131 -3.51 24.14 -11.81
N ASP A 132 -2.53 23.97 -10.90
CA ASP A 132 -2.80 23.32 -9.62
C ASP A 132 -3.67 24.22 -8.73
N GLU A 133 -4.60 23.60 -8.01
CA GLU A 133 -5.50 24.27 -7.08
C GLU A 133 -5.07 23.99 -5.63
N ALA A 134 -5.15 24.99 -4.76
CA ALA A 134 -4.98 24.80 -3.32
C ALA A 134 -6.33 24.56 -2.64
N TRP A 135 -6.32 23.78 -1.59
CA TRP A 135 -7.43 23.62 -0.65
C TRP A 135 -6.93 23.55 0.78
N THR A 136 -7.80 23.83 1.74
CA THR A 136 -7.46 23.77 3.17
C THR A 136 -7.31 22.31 3.61
N PRO A 137 -6.12 21.85 4.04
CA PRO A 137 -5.96 20.54 4.61
C PRO A 137 -6.74 20.42 5.92
N VAL A 138 -7.08 19.20 6.29
CA VAL A 138 -7.77 18.90 7.55
C VAL A 138 -6.99 17.87 8.37
N GLY A 139 -7.23 17.83 9.68
CA GLY A 139 -6.57 16.89 10.57
C GLY A 139 -7.28 16.78 11.91
N PRO A 140 -6.72 16.02 12.86
CA PRO A 140 -7.27 15.98 14.23
C PRO A 140 -7.16 17.34 14.93
N SER A 141 -6.14 18.10 14.60
CA SER A 141 -5.79 19.38 15.24
C SER A 141 -5.22 20.35 14.24
N SER A 142 -5.21 21.64 14.55
CA SER A 142 -4.64 22.69 13.71
C SER A 142 -3.10 22.76 13.77
N THR A 143 -2.45 21.60 13.93
CA THR A 143 -0.99 21.48 14.01
C THR A 143 -0.44 21.19 12.61
N PRO A 144 0.31 22.12 11.97
CA PRO A 144 0.91 21.88 10.65
C PRO A 144 1.95 20.74 10.72
N LEU A 145 2.30 20.17 9.58
CA LEU A 145 3.33 19.13 9.50
C LEU A 145 4.69 19.67 9.95
N ALA A 146 5.02 20.90 9.53
CA ALA A 146 6.22 21.64 9.91
C ALA A 146 6.02 23.15 9.66
N GLU A 147 7.03 23.93 10.03
CA GLU A 147 7.10 25.36 9.70
C GLU A 147 7.04 25.56 8.18
N GLY A 148 6.27 26.54 7.73
CA GLY A 148 6.04 26.84 6.31
C GLY A 148 5.00 25.98 5.61
N TRP A 149 4.48 24.92 6.27
CA TRP A 149 3.38 24.12 5.74
C TRP A 149 2.01 24.75 6.05
N LEU A 150 1.02 24.43 5.21
CA LEU A 150 -0.35 24.88 5.44
C LEU A 150 -0.82 24.40 6.81
N LYS A 151 -1.42 25.32 7.58
CA LYS A 151 -2.05 25.00 8.84
C LYS A 151 -3.37 24.26 8.54
N PRO A 152 -3.52 22.99 8.99
CA PRO A 152 -4.78 22.28 8.79
C PRO A 152 -5.86 22.85 9.69
N ARG A 153 -7.10 22.73 9.25
CA ARG A 153 -8.26 22.92 10.10
C ARG A 153 -8.53 21.62 10.89
N ALA A 154 -8.81 21.75 12.18
CA ALA A 154 -9.28 20.62 12.97
C ALA A 154 -10.66 20.17 12.46
N LEU A 155 -10.87 18.87 12.34
CA LEU A 155 -12.17 18.29 11.95
C LEU A 155 -13.17 18.42 13.11
N GLU A 156 -14.40 18.80 12.78
CA GLU A 156 -15.53 18.67 13.69
C GLU A 156 -15.98 17.20 13.77
N VAL A 157 -16.73 16.84 14.83
CA VAL A 157 -17.19 15.46 15.04
C VAL A 157 -18.08 14.97 13.90
N GLU A 158 -18.96 15.83 13.38
CA GLU A 158 -19.83 15.54 12.25
C GLU A 158 -19.04 15.24 10.98
N GLU A 159 -17.92 15.92 10.78
CA GLU A 159 -17.02 15.68 9.63
C GLU A 159 -16.27 14.35 9.77
N ILE A 160 -15.88 13.96 10.98
CA ILE A 160 -15.30 12.64 11.27
C ILE A 160 -16.29 11.53 10.89
N HIS A 161 -17.57 11.70 11.24
CA HIS A 161 -18.63 10.77 10.83
C HIS A 161 -18.84 10.76 9.32
N ALA A 162 -18.87 11.92 8.66
CA ALA A 162 -19.00 12.04 7.21
C ALA A 162 -17.82 11.37 6.47
N LEU A 163 -16.60 11.51 6.97
CA LEU A 163 -15.42 10.84 6.41
C LEU A 163 -15.48 9.32 6.61
N THR A 164 -15.99 8.83 7.75
CA THR A 164 -16.22 7.38 7.94
C THR A 164 -17.15 6.83 6.86
N VAL A 165 -18.21 7.57 6.53
CA VAL A 165 -19.14 7.22 5.42
C VAL A 165 -18.41 7.26 4.08
N ALA A 166 -17.58 8.27 3.82
CA ALA A 166 -16.81 8.38 2.57
C ALA A 166 -15.87 7.19 2.34
N PHE A 167 -15.15 6.73 3.38
CA PHE A 167 -14.33 5.51 3.30
C PHE A 167 -15.16 4.26 3.01
N ARG A 168 -16.30 4.11 3.68
CA ARG A 168 -17.26 3.03 3.43
C ARG A 168 -17.71 2.99 1.97
N ASP A 169 -18.12 4.13 1.44
CA ASP A 169 -18.68 4.23 0.09
C ASP A 169 -17.59 4.06 -0.99
N ALA A 170 -16.37 4.52 -0.72
CA ALA A 170 -15.20 4.27 -1.56
C ALA A 170 -14.90 2.76 -1.66
N ALA A 171 -14.94 2.04 -0.54
CA ALA A 171 -14.74 0.60 -0.52
C ALA A 171 -15.82 -0.17 -1.30
N LYS A 172 -17.09 0.24 -1.20
CA LYS A 172 -18.19 -0.33 -2.00
C LYS A 172 -17.95 -0.16 -3.49
N ARG A 173 -17.61 1.07 -3.93
CA ARG A 173 -17.29 1.35 -5.34
C ARG A 173 -16.12 0.51 -5.85
N ALA A 174 -15.09 0.33 -5.02
CA ALA A 174 -13.95 -0.48 -5.38
C ALA A 174 -14.34 -1.95 -5.64
N VAL A 175 -15.14 -2.54 -4.77
CA VAL A 175 -15.65 -3.92 -4.96
C VAL A 175 -16.53 -4.02 -6.22
N GLU A 176 -17.41 -3.04 -6.47
CA GLU A 176 -18.31 -3.02 -7.63
C GLU A 176 -17.58 -2.99 -8.99
N VAL A 177 -16.38 -2.40 -9.05
CA VAL A 177 -15.58 -2.38 -10.28
C VAL A 177 -14.60 -3.55 -10.39
N GLY A 178 -14.57 -4.44 -9.37
CA GLY A 178 -13.91 -5.72 -9.44
C GLY A 178 -12.60 -5.83 -8.67
N PHE A 179 -12.24 -4.87 -7.82
CA PHE A 179 -11.14 -5.06 -6.87
C PHE A 179 -11.48 -6.19 -5.89
N GLU A 180 -10.52 -7.05 -5.64
CA GLU A 180 -10.67 -8.24 -4.80
C GLU A 180 -10.08 -8.05 -3.39
N ILE A 181 -9.23 -7.05 -3.18
CA ILE A 181 -8.66 -6.67 -1.88
C ILE A 181 -8.83 -5.16 -1.70
N ILE A 182 -9.31 -4.76 -0.53
CA ILE A 182 -9.37 -3.35 -0.11
C ILE A 182 -8.35 -3.13 0.99
N GLU A 183 -7.54 -2.07 0.87
CA GLU A 183 -6.64 -1.63 1.92
C GLU A 183 -6.99 -0.23 2.37
N ILE A 184 -7.07 -0.02 3.69
CA ILE A 184 -7.24 1.30 4.28
C ILE A 184 -5.86 1.85 4.64
N HIS A 185 -5.55 3.04 4.14
CA HIS A 185 -4.30 3.72 4.45
C HIS A 185 -4.36 4.42 5.81
N MET A 186 -3.71 3.84 6.81
CA MET A 186 -3.59 4.40 8.17
C MET A 186 -2.12 4.63 8.55
N ALA A 187 -1.30 5.08 7.60
CA ALA A 187 0.14 5.23 7.75
C ALA A 187 0.65 6.60 7.27
N HIS A 188 1.95 6.85 7.43
CA HIS A 188 2.75 7.90 6.77
C HIS A 188 2.34 9.34 7.11
N GLY A 189 1.70 9.56 8.28
CA GLY A 189 1.25 10.89 8.73
C GLY A 189 0.03 11.42 8.00
N TYR A 190 -0.67 10.57 7.23
CA TYR A 190 -1.94 10.91 6.60
C TYR A 190 -3.08 10.90 7.62
N LEU A 191 -4.32 11.17 7.19
CA LEU A 191 -5.40 11.52 8.10
C LEU A 191 -5.56 10.53 9.25
N LEU A 192 -5.74 9.24 8.96
CA LEU A 192 -6.05 8.25 10.00
C LEU A 192 -4.86 8.03 10.96
N GLN A 193 -3.61 8.02 10.46
CA GLN A 193 -2.45 7.97 11.35
C GLN A 193 -2.30 9.26 12.16
N SER A 194 -2.65 10.42 11.61
CA SER A 194 -2.58 11.67 12.36
C SER A 194 -3.51 11.69 13.57
N PHE A 195 -4.62 10.94 13.54
CA PHE A 195 -5.47 10.71 14.72
C PHE A 195 -4.81 9.78 15.73
N LEU A 196 -4.10 8.75 15.30
CA LEU A 196 -3.41 7.79 16.16
C LEU A 196 -2.25 8.45 16.94
N SER A 197 -1.43 9.23 16.22
CA SER A 197 -0.19 9.78 16.78
C SER A 197 -0.43 10.97 17.72
N PRO A 198 0.09 10.92 18.95
CA PRO A 198 0.01 12.07 19.88
C PRO A 198 0.81 13.28 19.42
N LEU A 199 1.71 13.12 18.44
CA LEU A 199 2.45 14.24 17.84
C LEU A 199 1.54 15.15 17.01
N ALA A 200 0.53 14.56 16.35
CA ALA A 200 -0.41 15.25 15.45
C ALA A 200 -1.76 15.52 16.11
N ASN A 201 -2.22 14.62 16.99
CA ASN A 201 -3.52 14.70 17.64
C ASN A 201 -3.38 15.39 19.01
N LYS A 202 -3.87 16.62 19.08
CA LYS A 202 -3.91 17.45 20.30
C LYS A 202 -5.36 17.75 20.75
N ARG A 203 -6.30 16.87 20.35
CA ARG A 203 -7.70 16.98 20.75
C ARG A 203 -7.87 16.62 22.23
N ASP A 204 -8.87 17.22 22.85
CA ASP A 204 -9.30 17.00 24.23
C ASP A 204 -10.71 16.39 24.33
N ASP A 205 -11.31 16.04 23.17
CA ASP A 205 -12.59 15.34 23.07
C ASP A 205 -12.43 13.81 22.99
N GLU A 206 -13.52 13.12 22.67
CA GLU A 206 -13.55 11.66 22.54
C GLU A 206 -12.65 11.07 21.43
N TYR A 207 -12.02 11.89 20.60
CA TYR A 207 -11.09 11.50 19.52
C TYR A 207 -9.62 11.82 19.85
N GLY A 208 -9.30 12.28 21.06
CA GLY A 208 -7.96 12.68 21.48
C GLY A 208 -7.59 12.29 22.90
N GLY A 209 -6.36 12.61 23.32
CA GLY A 209 -5.82 12.28 24.63
C GLY A 209 -5.43 10.80 24.78
N SER A 210 -6.28 9.95 25.33
CA SER A 210 -5.98 8.55 25.59
C SER A 210 -5.76 7.73 24.31
N LEU A 211 -5.05 6.60 24.41
CA LEU A 211 -4.85 5.68 23.32
C LEU A 211 -6.20 5.23 22.70
N GLU A 212 -7.14 4.86 23.54
CA GLU A 212 -8.49 4.45 23.12
C GLU A 212 -9.17 5.53 22.26
N ASN A 213 -9.16 6.78 22.72
CA ASN A 213 -9.76 7.89 22.00
C ASN A 213 -9.07 8.16 20.66
N ARG A 214 -7.73 8.11 20.61
CA ARG A 214 -6.98 8.29 19.37
C ARG A 214 -7.25 7.17 18.36
N MET A 215 -7.54 5.95 18.80
CA MET A 215 -7.90 4.82 17.94
C MET A 215 -9.36 4.88 17.47
N ARG A 216 -10.25 5.63 18.11
CA ARG A 216 -11.71 5.62 17.87
C ARG A 216 -12.08 5.86 16.39
N PHE A 217 -11.58 6.90 15.77
CA PHE A 217 -11.88 7.19 14.36
C PHE A 217 -11.29 6.15 13.40
N PRO A 218 -10.00 5.77 13.44
CA PRO A 218 -9.45 4.69 12.64
C PRO A 218 -10.22 3.37 12.76
N LEU A 219 -10.63 2.98 13.97
CA LEU A 219 -11.42 1.77 14.19
C LEU A 219 -12.85 1.89 13.63
N ALA A 220 -13.48 3.07 13.76
CA ALA A 220 -14.78 3.32 13.16
C ALA A 220 -14.73 3.18 11.62
N VAL A 221 -13.69 3.71 10.98
CA VAL A 221 -13.47 3.55 9.54
C VAL A 221 -13.29 2.06 9.17
N ALA A 222 -12.44 1.33 9.88
CA ALA A 222 -12.21 -0.09 9.62
C ALA A 222 -13.50 -0.91 9.74
N ARG A 223 -14.31 -0.66 10.76
CA ARG A 223 -15.62 -1.30 10.97
C ARG A 223 -16.59 -0.97 9.84
N ALA A 224 -16.75 0.32 9.52
CA ALA A 224 -17.64 0.75 8.46
C ALA A 224 -17.28 0.17 7.09
N VAL A 225 -16.00 0.05 6.78
CA VAL A 225 -15.51 -0.60 5.55
C VAL A 225 -15.77 -2.10 5.60
N ARG A 226 -15.45 -2.80 6.70
CA ARG A 226 -15.66 -4.24 6.84
C ARG A 226 -17.13 -4.61 6.69
N ASP A 227 -18.02 -3.84 7.28
CA ASP A 227 -19.47 -4.08 7.25
C ASP A 227 -20.07 -3.84 5.85
N ALA A 228 -19.41 -3.00 5.04
CA ALA A 228 -19.92 -2.61 3.73
C ALA A 228 -19.43 -3.49 2.56
N ILE A 229 -18.31 -4.22 2.73
CA ILE A 229 -17.78 -5.08 1.67
C ILE A 229 -18.17 -6.54 1.92
N PRO A 230 -18.25 -7.40 0.86
CA PRO A 230 -18.62 -8.81 1.01
C PRO A 230 -17.71 -9.52 2.02
N GLN A 231 -18.27 -10.52 2.74
CA GLN A 231 -17.52 -11.31 3.71
C GLN A 231 -16.35 -12.07 3.07
N GLY A 232 -16.43 -12.42 1.81
CA GLY A 232 -15.36 -13.06 1.04
C GLY A 232 -14.24 -12.13 0.58
N THR A 233 -14.42 -10.80 0.70
CA THR A 233 -13.40 -9.80 0.31
C THR A 233 -12.43 -9.55 1.46
N PRO A 234 -11.11 -9.80 1.30
CA PRO A 234 -10.09 -9.47 2.27
C PRO A 234 -10.01 -7.95 2.53
N LEU A 235 -9.88 -7.59 3.79
CA LEU A 235 -9.62 -6.23 4.24
C LEU A 235 -8.21 -6.13 4.82
N PHE A 236 -7.39 -5.29 4.21
CA PHE A 236 -6.05 -4.95 4.68
C PHE A 236 -6.06 -3.58 5.33
N VAL A 237 -5.14 -3.36 6.25
CA VAL A 237 -4.88 -2.04 6.83
C VAL A 237 -3.38 -1.80 6.83
N ARG A 238 -2.95 -0.70 6.19
CA ARG A 238 -1.56 -0.27 6.25
C ARG A 238 -1.37 0.70 7.40
N ILE A 239 -0.42 0.39 8.29
CA ILE A 239 -0.07 1.22 9.45
C ILE A 239 1.37 1.70 9.39
N SER A 240 1.66 2.82 10.04
CA SER A 240 3.02 3.12 10.49
C SER A 240 3.19 2.54 11.88
N ALA A 241 3.94 1.46 11.99
CA ALA A 241 4.10 0.73 13.25
C ALA A 241 4.75 1.56 14.35
N VAL A 242 5.56 2.55 13.98
CA VAL A 242 6.20 3.52 14.88
C VAL A 242 6.38 4.86 14.17
N ASP A 243 6.41 5.95 14.93
CA ASP A 243 6.73 7.29 14.41
C ASP A 243 8.24 7.58 14.33
N TRP A 244 9.08 6.78 14.98
CA TRP A 244 10.52 7.00 15.13
C TRP A 244 10.89 8.28 15.89
N ILE A 245 10.01 8.77 16.74
CA ILE A 245 10.14 10.01 17.49
C ILE A 245 9.66 9.75 18.91
N GLU A 246 10.44 10.17 19.89
CA GLU A 246 10.07 10.09 21.31
C GLU A 246 8.73 10.79 21.58
N GLY A 247 7.87 10.15 22.34
CA GLY A 247 6.51 10.61 22.62
C GLY A 247 5.55 10.52 21.42
N GLY A 248 5.94 9.83 20.34
CA GLY A 248 5.11 9.52 19.19
C GLY A 248 4.34 8.20 19.34
N TRP A 249 3.91 7.66 18.22
CA TRP A 249 3.27 6.36 18.12
C TRP A 249 4.33 5.25 18.18
N GLU A 250 4.12 4.26 19.03
CA GLU A 250 5.06 3.19 19.32
C GLU A 250 4.52 1.82 18.89
N ILE A 251 5.40 0.81 18.86
CA ILE A 251 5.01 -0.53 18.42
C ILE A 251 4.01 -1.20 19.37
N GLU A 252 4.04 -0.87 20.65
CA GLU A 252 3.07 -1.32 21.64
C GLU A 252 1.65 -0.84 21.29
N ASP A 253 1.52 0.42 20.90
CA ASP A 253 0.25 1.00 20.45
C ASP A 253 -0.24 0.29 19.17
N SER A 254 0.68 -0.04 18.26
CA SER A 254 0.36 -0.77 17.02
C SER A 254 -0.09 -2.20 17.27
N VAL A 255 0.47 -2.88 18.24
CA VAL A 255 0.03 -4.21 18.69
C VAL A 255 -1.38 -4.15 19.23
N GLU A 256 -1.67 -3.15 20.10
CA GLU A 256 -3.01 -2.98 20.66
C GLU A 256 -4.05 -2.63 19.58
N LEU A 257 -3.73 -1.68 18.70
CA LEU A 257 -4.57 -1.34 17.55
C LEU A 257 -4.85 -2.57 16.67
N SER A 258 -3.85 -3.44 16.46
CA SER A 258 -3.98 -4.64 15.66
C SER A 258 -4.88 -5.71 16.30
N ARG A 259 -4.97 -5.77 17.65
CA ARG A 259 -5.95 -6.62 18.34
C ARG A 259 -7.36 -6.20 18.01
N HIS A 260 -7.66 -4.91 18.08
CA HIS A 260 -8.97 -4.37 17.70
C HIS A 260 -9.28 -4.58 16.23
N PHE A 261 -8.30 -4.43 15.33
CA PHE A 261 -8.49 -4.72 13.91
C PHE A 261 -8.84 -6.19 13.66
N LYS A 262 -8.20 -7.13 14.35
CA LYS A 262 -8.53 -8.55 14.26
C LYS A 262 -9.96 -8.83 14.69
N GLU A 263 -10.44 -8.22 15.77
CA GLU A 263 -11.81 -8.33 16.27
C GLU A 263 -12.85 -7.77 15.27
N ILE A 264 -12.50 -6.68 14.57
CA ILE A 264 -13.33 -6.10 13.51
C ILE A 264 -13.40 -7.02 12.27
N GLY A 265 -12.41 -7.88 12.08
CA GLY A 265 -12.32 -8.76 10.91
C GLY A 265 -11.43 -8.21 9.79
N VAL A 266 -10.44 -7.37 10.14
CA VAL A 266 -9.28 -7.09 9.27
C VAL A 266 -8.47 -8.36 9.13
N ASP A 267 -7.99 -8.65 7.92
CA ASP A 267 -7.34 -9.90 7.59
C ASP A 267 -5.81 -9.80 7.59
N VAL A 268 -5.26 -8.63 7.22
CA VAL A 268 -3.80 -8.40 7.11
C VAL A 268 -3.44 -7.00 7.58
N ILE A 269 -2.34 -6.89 8.33
CA ILE A 269 -1.69 -5.62 8.65
C ILE A 269 -0.45 -5.46 7.74
N ASP A 270 -0.46 -4.46 6.86
CA ASP A 270 0.72 -4.03 6.10
C ASP A 270 1.57 -3.11 6.98
N CYS A 271 2.77 -3.57 7.35
CA CYS A 271 3.61 -2.96 8.37
C CYS A 271 4.65 -2.02 7.76
N SER A 272 4.33 -0.73 7.69
CA SER A 272 5.26 0.35 7.37
C SER A 272 5.72 1.10 8.62
N SER A 273 6.33 2.30 8.49
CA SER A 273 6.76 3.12 9.62
C SER A 273 6.96 4.59 9.27
N GLY A 274 6.87 5.47 10.25
CA GLY A 274 7.13 6.90 10.15
C GLY A 274 6.07 7.68 9.37
N GLY A 275 6.41 8.92 9.03
CA GLY A 275 5.56 9.78 8.20
C GLY A 275 5.04 11.03 8.89
N ASN A 276 5.14 11.15 10.20
CA ASN A 276 4.70 12.32 10.96
C ASN A 276 5.70 13.51 10.96
N LEU A 277 6.80 13.39 10.23
CA LEU A 277 7.77 14.47 9.97
C LEU A 277 7.76 14.86 8.48
N VAL A 278 8.30 16.02 8.17
CA VAL A 278 8.49 16.51 6.77
C VAL A 278 9.28 15.51 5.94
N THR A 279 10.34 14.94 6.52
CA THR A 279 11.16 13.91 5.90
C THR A 279 10.41 12.57 5.71
N GLY A 280 9.23 12.44 6.32
CA GLY A 280 8.34 11.29 6.18
C GLY A 280 9.03 9.96 6.46
N ALA A 281 8.55 8.90 5.81
CA ALA A 281 9.21 7.60 5.81
C ALA A 281 10.61 7.62 5.18
N THR A 282 11.08 8.77 4.69
CA THR A 282 12.37 8.96 4.07
C THR A 282 13.40 9.66 4.95
N ASN A 283 13.17 9.80 6.27
CA ASN A 283 14.14 10.39 7.19
C ASN A 283 15.54 9.78 6.98
N SER A 284 16.50 10.63 6.58
CA SER A 284 17.87 10.22 6.27
C SER A 284 18.66 9.70 7.47
N ASN A 285 18.21 10.03 8.70
CA ASN A 285 18.90 9.66 9.94
C ASN A 285 18.60 8.22 10.38
N LEU A 286 17.61 7.55 9.78
CA LEU A 286 17.33 6.14 10.07
C LEU A 286 18.29 5.25 9.29
N LYS A 287 19.04 4.42 10.00
CA LYS A 287 19.84 3.35 9.40
C LYS A 287 18.88 2.29 8.84
N ARG A 288 18.71 2.28 7.53
CA ARG A 288 17.81 1.37 6.85
C ARG A 288 18.59 0.22 6.23
N GLU A 289 18.46 -0.93 6.82
CA GLU A 289 18.97 -2.18 6.26
C GLU A 289 17.86 -2.92 5.49
N PRO A 290 18.21 -3.83 4.58
CA PRO A 290 17.22 -4.67 3.91
C PRO A 290 16.30 -5.40 4.91
N GLY A 291 14.99 -5.20 4.78
CA GLY A 291 13.99 -5.78 5.69
C GLY A 291 13.78 -5.03 7.01
N TYR A 292 14.26 -3.80 7.18
CA TYR A 292 14.25 -3.05 8.46
C TYR A 292 12.88 -2.90 9.13
N GLN A 293 11.77 -3.05 8.39
CA GLN A 293 10.41 -3.01 8.94
C GLN A 293 9.82 -4.41 9.20
N ALA A 294 10.49 -5.49 8.78
CA ALA A 294 9.95 -6.83 8.92
C ALA A 294 9.80 -7.26 10.39
N GLU A 295 10.56 -6.66 11.30
CA GLU A 295 10.44 -6.92 12.74
C GLU A 295 9.09 -6.45 13.30
N PHE A 296 8.52 -5.37 12.77
CA PHE A 296 7.18 -4.91 13.15
C PHE A 296 6.12 -5.93 12.73
N ALA A 297 6.20 -6.42 11.49
CA ALA A 297 5.32 -7.47 10.99
C ALA A 297 5.42 -8.74 11.85
N ARG A 298 6.65 -9.17 12.17
CA ARG A 298 6.91 -10.35 13.02
C ARG A 298 6.29 -10.19 14.40
N ARG A 299 6.49 -9.03 15.03
CA ARG A 299 5.99 -8.76 16.38
C ARG A 299 4.46 -8.76 16.43
N ILE A 300 3.81 -8.00 15.53
CA ILE A 300 2.34 -7.95 15.43
C ILE A 300 1.78 -9.35 15.16
N LYS A 301 2.37 -10.10 14.24
CA LYS A 301 1.94 -11.47 13.94
C LYS A 301 2.05 -12.39 15.15
N ALA A 302 3.16 -12.34 15.88
CA ALA A 302 3.42 -13.19 17.02
C ALA A 302 2.50 -12.88 18.22
N GLU A 303 2.25 -11.58 18.51
CA GLU A 303 1.52 -11.16 19.70
C GLU A 303 -0.01 -11.12 19.48
N VAL A 304 -0.45 -10.87 18.24
CA VAL A 304 -1.88 -10.73 17.91
C VAL A 304 -2.43 -11.98 17.21
N GLY A 305 -1.59 -12.70 16.47
CA GLY A 305 -2.03 -13.82 15.65
C GLY A 305 -2.91 -13.37 14.47
N ILE A 306 -2.65 -12.19 13.92
CA ILE A 306 -3.19 -11.68 12.66
C ILE A 306 -2.14 -11.84 11.56
N ARG A 307 -2.56 -12.02 10.31
CA ARG A 307 -1.60 -12.05 9.18
C ARG A 307 -0.94 -10.70 9.00
N THR A 308 0.29 -10.72 8.51
CA THR A 308 1.05 -9.50 8.27
C THR A 308 1.71 -9.50 6.91
N GLU A 309 1.93 -8.29 6.40
CA GLU A 309 2.71 -8.01 5.22
C GLU A 309 3.96 -7.23 5.61
N ALA A 310 5.13 -7.69 5.17
CA ALA A 310 6.40 -7.02 5.41
C ALA A 310 6.85 -6.23 4.18
N VAL A 311 7.23 -4.99 4.41
CA VAL A 311 7.80 -4.07 3.41
C VAL A 311 9.08 -3.45 3.95
N GLY A 312 9.96 -2.95 3.11
CA GLY A 312 11.13 -2.18 3.52
C GLY A 312 12.45 -2.71 2.98
N LEU A 313 12.88 -2.20 1.83
CA LEU A 313 14.14 -2.55 1.15
C LEU A 313 14.34 -4.07 0.93
N ILE A 314 13.25 -4.83 0.79
CA ILE A 314 13.30 -6.24 0.41
C ILE A 314 13.56 -6.27 -1.10
N ARG A 315 14.82 -6.54 -1.47
CA ARG A 315 15.30 -6.43 -2.85
C ARG A 315 15.66 -7.76 -3.47
N THR A 316 16.08 -8.73 -2.65
CA THR A 316 16.53 -10.04 -3.13
C THR A 316 15.49 -11.13 -2.83
N PRO A 317 15.35 -12.12 -3.73
CA PRO A 317 14.44 -13.25 -3.52
C PRO A 317 14.77 -14.07 -2.26
N GLU A 318 16.06 -14.20 -1.94
CA GLU A 318 16.52 -14.93 -0.77
C GLU A 318 16.06 -14.28 0.54
N LEU A 319 16.13 -12.93 0.63
CA LEU A 319 15.62 -12.21 1.80
C LEU A 319 14.10 -12.35 1.91
N ALA A 320 13.38 -12.23 0.79
CA ALA A 320 11.92 -12.39 0.76
C ALA A 320 11.51 -13.79 1.25
N GLU A 321 12.15 -14.84 0.72
CA GLU A 321 11.92 -16.23 1.14
C GLU A 321 12.27 -16.43 2.61
N ALA A 322 13.44 -15.94 3.07
CA ALA A 322 13.90 -16.10 4.44
C ALA A 322 12.94 -15.46 5.46
N LEU A 323 12.34 -14.31 5.16
CA LEU A 323 11.36 -13.67 6.02
C LEU A 323 10.09 -14.51 6.18
N LEU A 324 9.62 -15.15 5.11
CA LEU A 324 8.48 -16.06 5.16
C LEU A 324 8.82 -17.35 5.92
N GLN A 325 9.97 -17.95 5.65
CA GLN A 325 10.43 -19.17 6.32
C GLN A 325 10.62 -18.97 7.83
N LYS A 326 11.08 -17.79 8.25
CA LYS A 326 11.20 -17.40 9.66
C LYS A 326 9.85 -17.01 10.29
N ASN A 327 8.75 -17.14 9.54
CA ASN A 327 7.41 -16.72 9.98
C ASN A 327 7.33 -15.23 10.39
N SER A 328 8.18 -14.38 9.80
CA SER A 328 8.19 -12.94 10.09
C SER A 328 7.00 -12.21 9.46
N ALA A 329 6.47 -12.71 8.36
CA ALA A 329 5.28 -12.20 7.69
C ALA A 329 4.59 -13.31 6.89
N ASP A 330 3.41 -13.02 6.34
CA ASP A 330 2.66 -13.91 5.43
C ASP A 330 2.78 -13.49 3.97
N LEU A 331 3.00 -12.19 3.75
CA LEU A 331 3.14 -11.53 2.45
C LEU A 331 4.39 -10.64 2.45
N ILE A 332 4.98 -10.49 1.26
CA ILE A 332 6.16 -9.65 1.01
C ILE A 332 5.80 -8.56 0.00
N ALA A 333 5.86 -7.31 0.45
CA ALA A 333 5.60 -6.16 -0.40
C ALA A 333 6.89 -5.56 -0.97
N ILE A 334 6.89 -5.31 -2.27
CA ILE A 334 7.97 -4.63 -2.98
C ILE A 334 7.43 -3.36 -3.65
N GLY A 335 8.11 -2.23 -3.42
CA GLY A 335 7.78 -0.95 -4.03
C GLY A 335 8.78 -0.57 -5.11
N ARG A 336 9.79 0.26 -4.76
CA ARG A 336 10.80 0.76 -5.70
C ARG A 336 11.56 -0.34 -6.45
N GLN A 337 11.69 -1.53 -5.85
CA GLN A 337 12.25 -2.69 -6.53
C GLN A 337 11.40 -3.09 -7.74
N ALA A 338 10.07 -3.03 -7.63
CA ALA A 338 9.17 -3.31 -8.75
C ALA A 338 9.17 -2.18 -9.80
N LEU A 339 9.34 -0.91 -9.39
CA LEU A 339 9.52 0.19 -10.35
C LEU A 339 10.77 -0.02 -11.21
N PHE A 340 11.88 -0.43 -10.57
CA PHE A 340 13.15 -0.71 -11.24
C PHE A 340 13.06 -1.97 -12.11
N ASN A 341 12.42 -3.02 -11.61
CA ASN A 341 12.28 -4.29 -12.30
C ASN A 341 10.85 -4.85 -12.16
N PRO A 342 9.94 -4.53 -13.08
CA PRO A 342 8.56 -5.03 -13.03
C PRO A 342 8.43 -6.56 -13.13
N PHE A 343 9.43 -7.23 -13.68
CA PHE A 343 9.50 -8.69 -13.84
C PHE A 343 10.26 -9.37 -12.69
N TRP A 344 10.54 -8.64 -11.60
CA TRP A 344 11.21 -9.20 -10.43
C TRP A 344 10.54 -10.48 -9.89
N PRO A 345 9.19 -10.62 -9.83
CA PRO A 345 8.57 -11.86 -9.36
C PRO A 345 8.92 -13.08 -10.22
N HIS A 346 8.94 -12.91 -11.55
CA HIS A 346 9.34 -13.99 -12.46
C HIS A 346 10.82 -14.35 -12.31
N GLN A 347 11.70 -13.34 -12.24
CA GLN A 347 13.12 -13.57 -12.05
C GLN A 347 13.43 -14.20 -10.69
N ALA A 348 12.69 -13.81 -9.64
CA ALA A 348 12.78 -14.44 -8.33
C ALA A 348 12.36 -15.92 -8.38
N ALA A 349 11.35 -16.26 -9.16
CA ALA A 349 10.93 -17.64 -9.36
C ALA A 349 12.01 -18.49 -10.04
N GLU A 350 12.67 -17.96 -11.08
CA GLU A 350 13.80 -18.61 -11.74
C GLU A 350 14.98 -18.77 -10.76
N GLN A 351 15.32 -17.73 -10.02
CA GLN A 351 16.47 -17.72 -9.11
C GLN A 351 16.30 -18.67 -7.92
N LEU A 352 15.08 -18.83 -7.43
CA LEU A 352 14.75 -19.76 -6.34
C LEU A 352 14.34 -21.16 -6.84
N GLY A 353 14.40 -21.44 -8.15
CA GLY A 353 14.04 -22.74 -8.70
C GLY A 353 12.54 -23.05 -8.67
N ALA A 354 11.68 -22.02 -8.58
CA ALA A 354 10.23 -22.20 -8.53
C ALA A 354 9.55 -22.26 -9.90
N ASN A 355 10.28 -21.99 -10.99
CA ASN A 355 9.77 -21.95 -12.35
C ASN A 355 10.84 -22.35 -13.36
N GLU A 356 10.88 -23.63 -13.73
CA GLU A 356 11.93 -24.16 -14.62
C GLU A 356 11.65 -23.92 -16.12
N ALA A 357 10.40 -23.67 -16.49
CA ALA A 357 9.95 -23.67 -17.88
C ALA A 357 9.15 -22.42 -18.29
N PHE A 358 9.29 -21.31 -17.57
CA PHE A 358 8.54 -20.06 -17.81
C PHE A 358 7.01 -20.21 -17.73
N GLU A 359 6.50 -21.25 -17.07
CA GLU A 359 5.06 -21.60 -17.04
C GLU A 359 4.19 -20.46 -16.47
N ASN A 360 4.73 -19.67 -15.54
CA ASN A 360 4.03 -18.56 -14.88
C ASN A 360 4.12 -17.23 -15.66
N TRP A 361 4.86 -17.20 -16.76
CA TRP A 361 4.98 -16.02 -17.61
C TRP A 361 3.77 -15.88 -18.54
N PRO A 362 3.46 -14.67 -19.04
CA PRO A 362 2.48 -14.52 -20.10
C PRO A 362 2.81 -15.48 -21.27
N ARG A 363 1.83 -16.24 -21.71
CA ARG A 363 2.02 -17.33 -22.69
C ARG A 363 2.86 -16.97 -23.94
N PRO A 364 2.67 -15.76 -24.56
CA PRO A 364 3.52 -15.35 -25.68
C PRO A 364 4.99 -15.21 -25.29
N TYR A 365 5.27 -14.68 -24.08
CA TYR A 365 6.64 -14.52 -23.57
C TYR A 365 7.26 -15.87 -23.24
N ALA A 366 6.53 -16.73 -22.56
CA ALA A 366 6.98 -18.07 -22.18
C ALA A 366 7.48 -18.88 -23.39
N TRP A 367 6.76 -18.80 -24.52
CA TRP A 367 7.14 -19.49 -25.74
C TRP A 367 8.50 -19.01 -26.30
N TRP A 368 8.70 -17.70 -26.39
CA TRP A 368 9.94 -17.12 -26.89
C TRP A 368 11.11 -17.36 -25.94
N LEU A 369 10.90 -17.21 -24.63
CA LEU A 369 11.92 -17.39 -23.59
C LEU A 369 12.37 -18.86 -23.51
N SER A 370 11.46 -19.82 -23.68
CA SER A 370 11.82 -21.25 -23.72
C SER A 370 12.71 -21.58 -24.91
N LYS A 371 12.42 -21.02 -26.08
CA LYS A 371 13.27 -21.20 -27.27
C LYS A 371 14.63 -20.55 -27.09
N TRP A 372 14.68 -19.36 -26.53
CA TRP A 372 15.93 -18.65 -26.24
C TRP A 372 16.79 -19.42 -25.23
N LYS A 373 16.21 -19.90 -24.13
CA LYS A 373 16.88 -20.75 -23.12
C LYS A 373 17.49 -21.99 -23.76
N THR A 374 16.76 -22.71 -24.63
CA THR A 374 17.24 -23.87 -25.33
C THR A 374 18.44 -23.53 -26.23
N GLY A 375 18.39 -22.40 -26.95
CA GLY A 375 19.49 -21.93 -27.77
C GLY A 375 20.75 -21.55 -26.99
N LEU A 376 20.60 -20.96 -25.82
CA LEU A 376 21.74 -20.65 -24.93
C LEU A 376 22.38 -21.92 -24.38
N LEU A 377 21.59 -22.84 -23.87
CA LEU A 377 22.07 -24.13 -23.32
C LEU A 377 22.83 -24.94 -24.36
N ALA A 378 22.39 -24.92 -25.63
CA ALA A 378 23.09 -25.57 -26.75
C ALA A 378 24.50 -24.99 -27.02
N LYS A 379 24.74 -23.74 -26.57
CA LYS A 379 26.04 -23.06 -26.66
C LYS A 379 26.86 -23.14 -25.36
N GLY A 380 26.38 -23.83 -24.33
CA GLY A 380 27.00 -23.87 -23.02
C GLY A 380 26.80 -22.57 -22.20
N GLU A 381 25.88 -21.72 -22.62
CA GLU A 381 25.54 -20.46 -21.95
C GLU A 381 24.34 -20.64 -21.01
N SER A 382 24.14 -19.73 -20.05
CA SER A 382 22.96 -19.70 -19.18
C SER A 382 22.29 -18.35 -19.19
N LEU A 383 20.99 -18.30 -18.83
CA LEU A 383 20.23 -17.07 -18.67
C LEU A 383 20.85 -16.11 -17.63
N ASN A 384 21.69 -16.61 -16.72
CA ASN A 384 22.33 -15.82 -15.68
C ASN A 384 23.62 -15.12 -16.15
N ASN A 385 24.19 -15.50 -17.29
CA ASN A 385 25.43 -14.94 -17.79
C ASN A 385 25.29 -13.48 -18.31
N TRP A 386 24.07 -13.00 -18.54
CA TRP A 386 23.84 -11.60 -18.96
C TRP A 386 23.96 -10.57 -17.80
N ARG A 387 24.16 -11.05 -16.57
CA ARG A 387 24.37 -10.20 -15.37
C ARG A 387 25.85 -9.99 -15.03
N ALA A 388 26.76 -10.60 -15.78
CA ALA A 388 28.21 -10.48 -15.59
C ALA A 388 28.76 -9.20 -16.27
#